data_c1915af4fecab1ed8e08ae60f148f6bc
#
_entry.id   c1915af4fecab1ed8e08ae60f148f6bc
#
_cell.length_a   1.000
_cell.length_b   1.000
_cell.length_c   1.000
_cell.angle_alpha   90.00
_cell.angle_beta   90.00
_cell.angle_gamma   90.00
#
_symmetry.space_group_name_H-M   'P 1'
#
loop_
_entity.id
_entity.type
_entity.pdbx_description
1 polymer ?
#
loop_
_entity_poly.entity_id
_entity_poly.type
_entity_poly.pdbx_seq_one_letter_code
_entity_poly.pdbx_strand_id
1 'polypeptide(L)'
;MEAVIELAAGHDPGEITTTAIAQHMGVTQGALFKHFPTKDAILEAVMTWVADRLLNRVDRAAQAAATSAAALEAMFLAHTGFVAEHPGVPRMMFGELQRAGSTAPKRVAATLLRLYAERL
;
A
#
# COMPACT_ATOMS: atom_id res chain seq x y z
N MET A 1 7.55 -6.92 0.23
CA MET A 1 6.52 -5.84 0.30
C MET A 1 6.07 -5.57 1.73
N GLU A 2 5.75 -6.59 2.49
CA GLU A 2 5.33 -6.42 3.88
C GLU A 2 6.40 -5.77 4.76
N ALA A 3 7.68 -6.03 4.50
CA ALA A 3 8.78 -5.43 5.24
C ALA A 3 8.77 -3.90 5.18
N VAL A 4 8.48 -3.33 4.00
CA VAL A 4 8.40 -1.87 3.83
C VAL A 4 7.20 -1.31 4.58
N ILE A 5 6.07 -2.00 4.55
CA ILE A 5 4.85 -1.60 5.26
C ILE A 5 5.07 -1.64 6.78
N GLU A 6 5.77 -2.64 7.29
CA GLU A 6 6.12 -2.75 8.71
C GLU A 6 7.02 -1.59 9.16
N LEU A 7 8.00 -1.22 8.34
CA LEU A 7 8.84 -0.06 8.62
C LEU A 7 8.02 1.22 8.66
N ALA A 8 7.07 1.39 7.72
CA ALA A 8 6.21 2.56 7.65
C ALA A 8 5.32 2.72 8.89
N ALA A 9 4.95 1.61 9.54
CA ALA A 9 4.13 1.64 10.74
C ALA A 9 4.84 2.30 11.93
N GLY A 10 6.17 2.15 12.02
CA GLY A 10 6.97 2.66 13.13
C GLY A 10 7.80 3.89 12.83
N HIS A 11 7.83 4.37 11.59
CA HIS A 11 8.73 5.46 11.16
C HIS A 11 8.01 6.46 10.29
N ASP A 12 8.48 7.72 10.28
CA ASP A 12 8.01 8.72 9.33
C ASP A 12 8.47 8.36 7.91
N PRO A 13 7.71 8.76 6.86
CA PRO A 13 8.07 8.42 5.48
C PRO A 13 9.49 8.80 5.08
N GLY A 14 10.04 9.91 5.61
CA GLY A 14 11.40 10.34 5.34
C GLY A 14 12.48 9.45 5.96
N GLU A 15 12.14 8.65 6.96
CA GLU A 15 13.05 7.73 7.64
C GLU A 15 13.11 6.35 6.94
N ILE A 16 12.23 6.10 5.99
CA ILE A 16 12.20 4.86 5.21
C ILE A 16 13.24 4.97 4.11
N THR A 17 14.46 4.52 4.38
CA THR A 17 15.57 4.54 3.42
C THR A 17 15.79 3.15 2.83
N THR A 18 16.53 3.09 1.72
CA THR A 18 16.92 1.79 1.12
C THR A 18 17.80 0.98 2.08
N THR A 19 18.63 1.64 2.87
CA THR A 19 19.42 0.99 3.92
C THR A 19 18.52 0.34 4.97
N ALA A 20 17.52 1.08 5.47
CA ALA A 20 16.57 0.57 6.46
C ALA A 20 15.76 -0.61 5.90
N ILE A 21 15.32 -0.52 4.66
CA ILE A 21 14.58 -1.60 3.98
C ILE A 21 15.43 -2.85 3.86
N ALA A 22 16.67 -2.71 3.38
CA ALA A 22 17.59 -3.84 3.23
C ALA A 22 17.88 -4.51 4.58
N GLN A 23 18.13 -3.73 5.63
CA GLN A 23 18.36 -4.24 6.98
C GLN A 23 17.15 -5.01 7.50
N HIS A 24 15.96 -4.46 7.33
CA HIS A 24 14.73 -5.10 7.79
C HIS A 24 14.46 -6.42 7.06
N MET A 25 14.78 -6.49 5.77
CA MET A 25 14.63 -7.69 4.97
C MET A 25 15.76 -8.71 5.19
N GLY A 26 16.86 -8.31 5.84
CA GLY A 26 18.02 -9.17 6.05
C GLY A 26 18.83 -9.40 4.79
N VAL A 27 18.84 -8.46 3.86
CA VAL A 27 19.60 -8.51 2.61
C VAL A 27 20.55 -7.32 2.50
N THR A 28 21.51 -7.41 1.58
CA THR A 28 22.40 -6.27 1.29
C THR A 28 21.72 -5.25 0.40
N GLN A 29 22.20 -4.00 0.43
CA GLN A 29 21.71 -2.98 -0.50
C GLN A 29 21.92 -3.40 -1.96
N GLY A 30 23.06 -4.05 -2.28
CA GLY A 30 23.32 -4.53 -3.62
C GLY A 30 22.30 -5.55 -4.10
N ALA A 31 21.89 -6.48 -3.22
CA ALA A 31 20.85 -7.45 -3.54
C ALA A 31 19.50 -6.77 -3.76
N LEU A 32 19.18 -5.77 -2.94
CA LEU A 32 17.95 -5.00 -3.07
C LEU A 32 17.92 -4.25 -4.41
N PHE A 33 18.99 -3.57 -4.78
CA PHE A 33 19.08 -2.80 -6.02
C PHE A 33 19.10 -3.65 -7.29
N LYS A 34 19.41 -4.93 -7.19
CA LYS A 34 19.27 -5.86 -8.32
C LYS A 34 17.81 -5.98 -8.78
N HIS A 35 16.87 -5.96 -7.84
CA HIS A 35 15.44 -6.08 -8.13
C HIS A 35 14.74 -4.74 -8.24
N PHE A 36 15.23 -3.74 -7.50
CA PHE A 36 14.61 -2.42 -7.43
C PHE A 36 15.71 -1.36 -7.56
N PRO A 37 15.94 -0.80 -8.77
CA PRO A 37 17.06 0.11 -9.01
C PRO A 37 16.96 1.45 -8.25
N THR A 38 15.78 1.84 -7.80
CA THR A 38 15.57 3.09 -7.06
C THR A 38 14.61 2.87 -5.89
N LYS A 39 14.61 3.82 -4.93
CA LYS A 39 13.64 3.83 -3.84
C LYS A 39 12.22 3.96 -4.38
N ASP A 40 12.01 4.78 -5.41
CA ASP A 40 10.68 4.94 -6.03
C ASP A 40 10.19 3.64 -6.68
N ALA A 41 11.08 2.83 -7.24
CA ALA A 41 10.71 1.52 -7.77
C ALA A 41 10.20 0.59 -6.66
N ILE A 42 10.81 0.64 -5.47
CA ILE A 42 10.36 -0.12 -4.30
C ILE A 42 8.98 0.36 -3.85
N LEU A 43 8.81 1.67 -3.72
CA LEU A 43 7.55 2.27 -3.28
C LEU A 43 6.41 2.02 -4.27
N GLU A 44 6.71 2.07 -5.59
CA GLU A 44 5.74 1.72 -6.63
C GLU A 44 5.28 0.27 -6.50
N ALA A 45 6.22 -0.66 -6.28
CA ALA A 45 5.90 -2.07 -6.10
C ALA A 45 5.03 -2.29 -4.84
N VAL A 46 5.34 -1.58 -3.75
CA VAL A 46 4.54 -1.64 -2.51
C VAL A 46 3.13 -1.11 -2.74
N MET A 47 2.99 0.04 -3.42
CA MET A 47 1.68 0.62 -3.71
C MET A 47 0.86 -0.30 -4.60
N THR A 48 1.46 -0.93 -5.60
CA THR A 48 0.80 -1.90 -6.47
C THR A 48 0.33 -3.12 -5.67
N TRP A 49 1.17 -3.65 -4.80
CA TRP A 49 0.82 -4.75 -3.91
C TRP A 49 -0.37 -4.39 -3.02
N VAL A 50 -0.36 -3.19 -2.42
CA VAL A 50 -1.45 -2.68 -1.59
C VAL A 50 -2.74 -2.57 -2.41
N ALA A 51 -2.67 -1.99 -3.60
CA ALA A 51 -3.82 -1.83 -4.48
C ALA A 51 -4.46 -3.19 -4.81
N ASP A 52 -3.67 -4.16 -5.22
CA ASP A 52 -4.16 -5.50 -5.57
C ASP A 52 -4.80 -6.20 -4.37
N ARG A 53 -4.14 -6.16 -3.22
CA ARG A 53 -4.62 -6.84 -2.01
C ARG A 53 -5.89 -6.20 -1.47
N LEU A 54 -5.91 -4.87 -1.36
CA LEU A 54 -7.06 -4.15 -0.84
C LEU A 54 -8.28 -4.29 -1.75
N LEU A 55 -8.11 -4.04 -3.06
CA LEU A 55 -9.22 -4.10 -4.01
C LEU A 55 -9.79 -5.52 -4.13
N ASN A 56 -8.95 -6.54 -4.16
CA ASN A 56 -9.40 -7.93 -4.17
C ASN A 56 -10.18 -8.27 -2.92
N ARG A 57 -9.71 -7.84 -1.76
CA ARG A 57 -10.38 -8.10 -0.48
C ARG A 57 -11.74 -7.42 -0.41
N VAL A 58 -11.82 -6.16 -0.86
CA VAL A 58 -13.07 -5.39 -0.91
C VAL A 58 -14.05 -6.02 -1.90
N ASP A 59 -13.60 -6.40 -3.09
CA ASP A 59 -14.44 -7.02 -4.11
C ASP A 59 -15.01 -8.36 -3.63
N ARG A 60 -14.21 -9.20 -2.99
CA ARG A 60 -14.67 -10.48 -2.44
C ARG A 60 -15.73 -10.27 -1.36
N ALA A 61 -15.52 -9.30 -0.48
CA ALA A 61 -16.47 -8.99 0.57
C ALA A 61 -17.81 -8.52 -0.02
N ALA A 62 -17.78 -7.66 -1.04
CA ALA A 62 -18.98 -7.17 -1.70
C ALA A 62 -19.72 -8.30 -2.43
N GLN A 63 -19.01 -9.19 -3.13
CA GLN A 63 -19.61 -10.31 -3.87
C GLN A 63 -20.28 -11.34 -2.96
N ALA A 64 -19.77 -11.51 -1.74
CA ALA A 64 -20.34 -12.45 -0.78
C ALA A 64 -21.61 -11.94 -0.09
N ALA A 65 -21.93 -10.65 -0.23
CA ALA A 65 -23.07 -10.03 0.44
C ALA A 65 -24.37 -10.25 -0.35
N ALA A 66 -25.48 -10.41 0.38
CA ALA A 66 -26.78 -10.69 -0.23
C ALA A 66 -27.51 -9.44 -0.72
N THR A 67 -27.20 -8.27 -0.16
CA THR A 67 -27.85 -6.99 -0.50
C THR A 67 -26.81 -5.90 -0.71
N SER A 68 -27.24 -4.78 -1.34
CA SER A 68 -26.36 -3.63 -1.53
C SER A 68 -25.91 -3.01 -0.21
N ALA A 69 -26.79 -2.94 0.78
CA ALA A 69 -26.48 -2.42 2.11
C ALA A 69 -25.47 -3.33 2.82
N ALA A 70 -25.66 -4.64 2.76
CA ALA A 70 -24.72 -5.61 3.33
C ALA A 70 -23.38 -5.58 2.61
N ALA A 71 -23.36 -5.36 1.29
CA ALA A 71 -22.14 -5.22 0.51
C ALA A 71 -21.33 -4.00 0.97
N LEU A 72 -21.96 -2.86 1.17
CA LEU A 72 -21.29 -1.64 1.64
C LEU A 72 -20.68 -1.84 3.04
N GLU A 73 -21.41 -2.46 3.95
CA GLU A 73 -20.90 -2.79 5.29
C GLU A 73 -19.70 -3.76 5.20
N ALA A 74 -19.82 -4.80 4.38
CA ALA A 74 -18.74 -5.78 4.18
C ALA A 74 -17.47 -5.15 3.60
N MET A 75 -17.62 -4.23 2.64
CA MET A 75 -16.50 -3.48 2.09
C MET A 75 -15.81 -2.62 3.15
N PHE A 76 -16.58 -1.94 3.97
CA PHE A 76 -16.05 -1.13 5.06
C PHE A 76 -15.26 -1.98 6.07
N LEU A 77 -15.81 -3.12 6.49
CA LEU A 77 -15.16 -4.04 7.41
C LEU A 77 -13.89 -4.65 6.80
N ALA A 78 -13.92 -4.98 5.51
CA ALA A 78 -12.74 -5.49 4.81
C ALA A 78 -11.63 -4.43 4.76
N HIS A 79 -11.99 -3.18 4.51
CA HIS A 79 -11.04 -2.06 4.48
C HIS A 79 -10.41 -1.84 5.87
N THR A 80 -11.24 -1.71 6.91
CA THR A 80 -10.73 -1.46 8.26
C THR A 80 -9.88 -2.63 8.76
N GLY A 81 -10.25 -3.86 8.44
CA GLY A 81 -9.46 -5.04 8.76
C GLY A 81 -8.10 -5.03 8.07
N PHE A 82 -8.05 -4.64 6.80
CA PHE A 82 -6.81 -4.51 6.05
C PHE A 82 -5.88 -3.47 6.69
N VAL A 83 -6.42 -2.30 7.04
CA VAL A 83 -5.64 -1.24 7.71
C VAL A 83 -5.15 -1.70 9.08
N ALA A 84 -5.96 -2.44 9.83
CA ALA A 84 -5.56 -2.98 11.13
C ALA A 84 -4.42 -3.99 11.01
N GLU A 85 -4.42 -4.81 9.96
CA GLU A 85 -3.35 -5.77 9.68
C GLU A 85 -2.08 -5.09 9.13
N HIS A 86 -2.24 -3.96 8.44
CA HIS A 86 -1.14 -3.23 7.79
C HIS A 86 -1.18 -1.74 8.14
N PRO A 87 -0.88 -1.37 9.40
CA PRO A 87 -1.01 0.02 9.85
C PRO A 87 -0.06 1.00 9.16
N GLY A 88 0.98 0.51 8.50
CA GLY A 88 1.89 1.35 7.72
C GLY A 88 1.31 1.83 6.39
N VAL A 89 0.24 1.22 5.88
CA VAL A 89 -0.35 1.57 4.59
C VAL A 89 -0.86 3.01 4.55
N PRO A 90 -1.69 3.49 5.50
CA PRO A 90 -2.15 4.88 5.48
C PRO A 90 -1.01 5.89 5.52
N ARG A 91 0.04 5.63 6.29
CA ARG A 91 1.22 6.50 6.38
C ARG A 91 1.94 6.60 5.05
N MET A 92 2.15 5.49 4.38
CA MET A 92 2.80 5.45 3.07
C MET A 92 1.97 6.18 2.02
N MET A 93 0.65 5.95 2.00
CA MET A 93 -0.27 6.62 1.07
C MET A 93 -0.22 8.13 1.26
N PHE A 94 -0.32 8.61 2.49
CA PHE A 94 -0.24 10.04 2.80
C PHE A 94 1.10 10.63 2.37
N GLY A 95 2.19 9.95 2.69
CA GLY A 95 3.53 10.41 2.32
C GLY A 95 3.70 10.56 0.81
N GLU A 96 3.23 9.57 0.04
CA GLU A 96 3.34 9.61 -1.42
C GLU A 96 2.43 10.68 -2.05
N LEU A 97 1.21 10.84 -1.56
CA LEU A 97 0.28 11.85 -2.08
C LEU A 97 0.74 13.28 -1.82
N GLN A 98 1.53 13.49 -0.75
CA GLN A 98 2.06 14.80 -0.40
C GLN A 98 3.38 15.15 -1.10
N ARG A 99 4.01 14.20 -1.77
CA ARG A 99 5.26 14.46 -2.50
C ARG A 99 5.02 15.41 -3.66
N ALA A 100 5.99 16.30 -3.90
CA ALA A 100 5.95 17.22 -5.03
C ALA A 100 6.12 16.46 -6.36
N GLY A 101 5.42 16.91 -7.38
CA GLY A 101 5.50 16.34 -8.72
C GLY A 101 4.71 15.03 -8.87
N SER A 102 4.83 14.41 -10.04
CA SER A 102 4.18 13.15 -10.37
C SER A 102 5.22 12.02 -10.34
N THR A 103 5.24 11.25 -9.25
CA THR A 103 6.09 10.07 -9.12
C THR A 103 5.32 8.81 -9.47
N ALA A 104 6.02 7.71 -9.82
CA ALA A 104 5.37 6.44 -10.11
C ALA A 104 4.57 5.92 -8.91
N PRO A 105 5.12 5.88 -7.66
CA PRO A 105 4.32 5.48 -6.50
C PRO A 105 3.09 6.35 -6.27
N LYS A 106 3.21 7.67 -6.47
CA LYS A 106 2.10 8.61 -6.32
C LYS A 106 1.00 8.34 -7.34
N ARG A 107 1.35 8.02 -8.59
CA ARG A 107 0.38 7.68 -9.63
C ARG A 107 -0.38 6.40 -9.28
N VAL A 108 0.30 5.39 -8.75
CA VAL A 108 -0.35 4.15 -8.32
C VAL A 108 -1.31 4.42 -7.16
N ALA A 109 -0.90 5.21 -6.16
CA ALA A 109 -1.74 5.57 -5.03
C ALA A 109 -3.00 6.33 -5.49
N ALA A 110 -2.85 7.30 -6.41
CA ALA A 110 -3.99 8.04 -6.96
C ALA A 110 -4.94 7.12 -7.75
N THR A 111 -4.40 6.19 -8.51
CA THR A 111 -5.19 5.20 -9.25
C THR A 111 -5.97 4.30 -8.29
N LEU A 112 -5.36 3.85 -7.20
CA LEU A 112 -6.02 3.05 -6.17
C LEU A 112 -7.23 3.79 -5.60
N LEU A 113 -7.06 5.06 -5.23
CA LEU A 113 -8.16 5.86 -4.67
C LEU A 113 -9.31 6.01 -5.67
N ARG A 114 -9.00 6.24 -6.94
CA ARG A 114 -10.01 6.33 -7.99
C ARG A 114 -10.76 5.01 -8.17
N LEU A 115 -10.05 3.89 -8.27
CA LEU A 115 -10.66 2.56 -8.44
C LEU A 115 -11.49 2.17 -7.22
N TYR A 116 -11.06 2.55 -6.03
CA TYR A 116 -11.81 2.32 -4.82
C TYR A 116 -13.12 3.12 -4.84
N ALA A 117 -13.05 4.41 -5.20
CA ALA A 117 -14.23 5.27 -5.28
C ALA A 117 -15.27 4.74 -6.28
N GLU A 118 -14.83 4.15 -7.39
CA GLU A 118 -15.73 3.54 -8.39
C GLU A 118 -16.54 2.36 -7.84
N ARG A 119 -16.07 1.71 -6.77
CA ARG A 119 -16.75 0.57 -6.15
C ARG A 119 -17.81 0.97 -5.13
N LEU A 120 -17.77 2.21 -4.70
CA LEU A 120 -18.76 2.75 -3.77
C LEU A 120 -19.99 3.27 -4.52
#